data_2446341370c7364657954c3187707b2d
#
_entry.id   2446341370c7364657954c3187707b2d
#
_cell.length_a   1.000
_cell.length_b   1.000
_cell.length_c   1.000
_cell.angle_alpha   90.00
_cell.angle_beta   90.00
_cell.angle_gamma   90.00
#
_symmetry.space_group_name_H-M   'P 1'
#
loop_
_entity.id
_entity.type
_entity.pdbx_description
1 polymer ?
#
loop_
_entity_poly.entity_id
_entity_poly.type
_entity_poly.pdbx_seq_one_letter_code
_entity_poly.pdbx_strand_id
1 'polypeptide(L)'
;ALRPTITFSISGENIPLATLKQIGRQVENDLRGIDGISQIQITGYPEEEIEIAINETTLLAYNLSFAEVSQAVNESSLITTGGTIKTSTEEYLIRANSRSYYADELSNLIVKSDASGRIIRLKDIAEVQDKFSETPNANYFNGNLSINITITSTNTEDLITSAVKAKEYINDFNQKYDNVEIN
;
A
#
# COMPACT_ATOMS: atom_id res chain seq x y z
N ALA A 1 28.32 -7.93 -9.42
CA ALA A 1 28.52 -8.84 -8.29
C ALA A 1 27.17 -9.31 -7.82
N LEU A 2 26.97 -10.64 -7.67
CA LEU A 2 25.79 -11.22 -7.05
C LEU A 2 25.76 -10.75 -5.58
N ARG A 3 24.70 -10.08 -5.20
CA ARG A 3 24.50 -9.71 -3.80
C ARG A 3 23.91 -10.92 -3.07
N PRO A 4 24.46 -11.35 -1.93
CA PRO A 4 23.89 -12.41 -1.16
C PRO A 4 22.50 -11.99 -0.65
N THR A 5 21.51 -12.87 -0.78
CA THR A 5 20.12 -12.63 -0.39
C THR A 5 19.55 -13.78 0.41
N ILE A 6 18.65 -13.45 1.33
CA ILE A 6 17.82 -14.40 2.04
C ILE A 6 16.38 -14.03 1.71
N THR A 7 15.59 -15.01 1.31
CA THR A 7 14.16 -14.81 1.01
C THR A 7 13.35 -15.78 1.84
N PHE A 8 12.27 -15.27 2.43
CA PHE A 8 11.27 -16.06 3.14
C PHE A 8 9.88 -15.52 2.83
N SER A 9 8.87 -16.34 3.02
CA SER A 9 7.48 -16.04 2.73
C SER A 9 6.66 -15.90 4.00
N ILE A 10 5.75 -14.95 4.04
CA ILE A 10 4.73 -14.85 5.08
C ILE A 10 3.41 -15.26 4.45
N SER A 11 2.78 -16.24 5.03
CA SER A 11 1.48 -16.74 4.58
C SER A 11 0.59 -17.12 5.76
N GLY A 12 -0.68 -17.31 5.50
CA GLY A 12 -1.62 -17.79 6.50
C GLY A 12 -2.95 -18.18 5.88
N GLU A 13 -3.68 -19.04 6.56
CA GLU A 13 -4.95 -19.53 6.07
C GLU A 13 -6.04 -18.45 6.15
N ASN A 14 -6.68 -18.14 5.00
CA ASN A 14 -7.77 -17.17 4.90
C ASN A 14 -7.45 -15.75 5.40
N ILE A 15 -6.19 -15.32 5.33
CA ILE A 15 -5.78 -13.97 5.74
C ILE A 15 -6.03 -12.98 4.61
N PRO A 16 -6.75 -11.87 4.86
CA PRO A 16 -6.89 -10.80 3.89
C PRO A 16 -5.52 -10.18 3.51
N LEU A 17 -5.37 -9.82 2.23
CA LEU A 17 -4.13 -9.24 1.71
C LEU A 17 -3.70 -7.98 2.48
N ALA A 18 -4.65 -7.13 2.89
CA ALA A 18 -4.36 -5.95 3.70
C ALA A 18 -3.72 -6.29 5.05
N THR A 19 -4.24 -7.33 5.72
CA THR A 19 -3.68 -7.83 6.99
C THR A 19 -2.30 -8.43 6.78
N LEU A 20 -2.13 -9.24 5.73
CA LEU A 20 -0.85 -9.83 5.37
C LEU A 20 0.21 -8.75 5.12
N LYS A 21 -0.17 -7.66 4.47
CA LYS A 21 0.69 -6.52 4.23
C LYS A 21 1.07 -5.78 5.52
N GLN A 22 0.12 -5.56 6.43
CA GLN A 22 0.42 -4.95 7.73
C GLN A 22 1.44 -5.78 8.52
N ILE A 23 1.24 -7.10 8.53
CA ILE A 23 2.18 -8.05 9.15
C ILE A 23 3.55 -7.97 8.47
N GLY A 24 3.60 -7.95 7.13
CA GLY A 24 4.84 -7.80 6.38
C GLY A 24 5.60 -6.53 6.73
N ARG A 25 4.91 -5.39 6.89
CA ARG A 25 5.52 -4.13 7.34
C ARG A 25 6.03 -4.19 8.77
N GLN A 26 5.30 -4.85 9.67
CA GLN A 26 5.77 -5.07 11.02
C GLN A 26 7.07 -5.90 11.02
N VAL A 27 7.07 -7.02 10.31
CA VAL A 27 8.26 -7.89 10.15
C VAL A 27 9.42 -7.12 9.52
N GLU A 28 9.16 -6.30 8.50
CA GLU A 28 10.19 -5.42 7.91
C GLU A 28 10.80 -4.48 8.94
N ASN A 29 9.98 -3.82 9.74
CA ASN A 29 10.47 -2.88 10.76
C ASN A 29 11.30 -3.59 11.84
N ASP A 30 10.86 -4.75 12.29
CA ASP A 30 11.56 -5.55 13.28
C ASP A 30 12.92 -6.01 12.74
N LEU A 31 12.96 -6.49 11.48
CA LEU A 31 14.19 -6.94 10.84
C LEU A 31 15.18 -5.80 10.53
N ARG A 32 14.69 -4.57 10.29
CA ARG A 32 15.55 -3.40 10.11
C ARG A 32 16.37 -3.07 11.35
N GLY A 33 15.91 -3.46 12.53
CA GLY A 33 16.64 -3.31 13.78
C GLY A 33 17.80 -4.30 13.95
N ILE A 34 17.95 -5.28 13.05
CA ILE A 34 19.00 -6.30 13.12
C ILE A 34 20.27 -5.80 12.44
N ASP A 35 21.38 -5.76 13.17
CA ASP A 35 22.68 -5.38 12.62
C ASP A 35 23.10 -6.29 11.48
N GLY A 36 23.61 -5.70 10.40
CA GLY A 36 24.07 -6.41 9.21
C GLY A 36 23.03 -6.54 8.10
N ILE A 37 21.76 -6.15 8.34
CA ILE A 37 20.73 -6.08 7.31
C ILE A 37 20.79 -4.70 6.64
N SER A 38 21.15 -4.69 5.34
CA SER A 38 21.33 -3.45 4.60
C SER A 38 20.09 -3.00 3.86
N GLN A 39 19.34 -3.95 3.31
CA GLN A 39 18.16 -3.67 2.52
C GLN A 39 17.12 -4.79 2.68
N ILE A 40 15.87 -4.38 2.84
CA ILE A 40 14.73 -5.29 2.88
C ILE A 40 13.78 -4.89 1.77
N GLN A 41 13.30 -5.88 1.02
CA GLN A 41 12.32 -5.70 -0.04
C GLN A 41 11.14 -6.64 0.21
N ILE A 42 9.94 -6.10 0.19
CA ILE A 42 8.69 -6.88 0.26
C ILE A 42 8.09 -6.94 -1.14
N THR A 43 7.67 -8.13 -1.55
CA THR A 43 7.02 -8.38 -2.85
C THR A 43 5.86 -9.36 -2.68
N GLY A 44 5.04 -9.52 -3.73
CA GLY A 44 3.96 -10.52 -3.74
C GLY A 44 2.59 -9.98 -3.40
N TYR A 45 2.43 -8.66 -3.36
CA TYR A 45 1.13 -8.01 -3.32
C TYR A 45 0.98 -7.01 -4.48
N PRO A 46 -0.26 -6.78 -4.94
CA PRO A 46 -0.54 -5.76 -5.95
C PRO A 46 -0.14 -4.36 -5.46
N GLU A 47 0.10 -3.47 -6.40
CA GLU A 47 0.35 -2.06 -6.07
C GLU A 47 -0.83 -1.47 -5.31
N GLU A 48 -0.53 -0.60 -4.34
CA GLU A 48 -1.56 0.15 -3.63
C GLU A 48 -2.03 1.31 -4.49
N GLU A 49 -3.33 1.45 -4.53
CA GLU A 49 -4.02 2.54 -5.21
C GLU A 49 -4.96 3.22 -4.22
N ILE A 50 -5.16 4.52 -4.39
CA ILE A 50 -6.26 5.23 -3.76
C ILE A 50 -7.36 5.34 -4.82
N GLU A 51 -8.52 4.80 -4.53
CA GLU A 51 -9.71 4.95 -5.36
C GLU A 51 -10.52 6.13 -4.85
N ILE A 52 -10.86 7.03 -5.76
CA ILE A 52 -11.73 8.20 -5.53
C ILE A 52 -12.98 7.99 -6.38
N ALA A 53 -14.07 7.58 -5.74
CA ALA A 53 -15.35 7.37 -6.38
C ALA A 53 -16.21 8.66 -6.27
N ILE A 54 -16.44 9.31 -7.38
CA ILE A 54 -17.14 10.59 -7.45
C ILE A 54 -18.53 10.38 -8.03
N ASN A 55 -19.56 10.83 -7.32
CA ASN A 55 -20.94 10.78 -7.80
C ASN A 55 -21.30 12.05 -8.58
N GLU A 56 -21.83 11.89 -9.80
CA GLU A 56 -22.20 13.02 -10.69
C GLU A 56 -23.27 13.93 -10.07
N THR A 57 -24.26 13.35 -9.39
CA THR A 57 -25.31 14.13 -8.72
C THR A 57 -24.72 15.05 -7.65
N THR A 58 -23.70 14.58 -6.94
CA THR A 58 -23.00 15.37 -5.92
C THR A 58 -22.20 16.50 -6.57
N LEU A 59 -21.50 16.23 -7.69
CA LEU A 59 -20.80 17.28 -8.43
C LEU A 59 -21.73 18.41 -8.86
N LEU A 60 -22.90 18.05 -9.41
CA LEU A 60 -23.91 19.02 -9.84
C LEU A 60 -24.44 19.85 -8.65
N ALA A 61 -24.69 19.22 -7.51
CA ALA A 61 -25.16 19.90 -6.30
C ALA A 61 -24.16 20.94 -5.76
N TYR A 62 -22.86 20.68 -5.94
CA TYR A 62 -21.78 21.60 -5.54
C TYR A 62 -21.32 22.53 -6.68
N ASN A 63 -21.96 22.47 -7.85
CA ASN A 63 -21.57 23.19 -9.05
C ASN A 63 -20.09 23.02 -9.39
N LEU A 64 -19.68 21.77 -9.43
CA LEU A 64 -18.33 21.32 -9.75
C LEU A 64 -18.37 20.46 -11.01
N SER A 65 -17.33 20.57 -11.82
CA SER A 65 -17.05 19.63 -12.90
C SER A 65 -16.06 18.56 -12.45
N PHE A 66 -16.11 17.40 -13.08
CA PHE A 66 -15.11 16.35 -12.88
C PHE A 66 -13.68 16.85 -13.17
N ALA A 67 -13.53 17.72 -14.17
CA ALA A 67 -12.22 18.30 -14.52
C ALA A 67 -11.61 19.12 -13.38
N GLU A 68 -12.42 19.92 -12.67
CA GLU A 68 -11.95 20.70 -11.50
C GLU A 68 -11.49 19.78 -10.37
N VAL A 69 -12.23 18.69 -10.11
CA VAL A 69 -11.84 17.72 -9.08
C VAL A 69 -10.55 16.99 -9.47
N SER A 70 -10.48 16.50 -10.71
CA SER A 70 -9.30 15.81 -11.24
C SER A 70 -8.06 16.71 -11.20
N GLN A 71 -8.22 17.98 -11.55
CA GLN A 71 -7.13 18.96 -11.49
C GLN A 71 -6.66 19.18 -10.05
N ALA A 72 -7.57 19.39 -9.09
CA ALA A 72 -7.23 19.57 -7.69
C ALA A 72 -6.49 18.35 -7.11
N VAL A 73 -6.93 17.13 -7.46
CA VAL A 73 -6.26 15.89 -7.07
C VAL A 73 -4.86 15.80 -7.68
N ASN A 74 -4.69 16.11 -8.97
CA ASN A 74 -3.39 16.06 -9.66
C ASN A 74 -2.41 17.14 -9.17
N GLU A 75 -2.91 18.33 -8.83
CA GLU A 75 -2.09 19.44 -8.31
C GLU A 75 -1.70 19.22 -6.84
N SER A 76 -2.43 18.35 -6.13
CA SER A 76 -2.03 17.96 -4.79
C SER A 76 -0.70 17.19 -4.88
N SER A 77 0.33 17.68 -4.18
CA SER A 77 1.63 16.99 -4.10
C SER A 77 1.54 15.60 -3.45
N LEU A 78 0.32 15.16 -3.14
CA LEU A 78 0.00 13.89 -2.50
C LEU A 78 0.02 12.72 -3.49
N ILE A 79 -0.04 12.98 -4.80
CA ILE A 79 -0.09 11.94 -5.83
C ILE A 79 1.11 12.08 -6.78
N THR A 80 1.92 11.03 -6.85
CA THR A 80 3.21 11.06 -7.56
C THR A 80 3.13 10.58 -9.02
N THR A 81 2.03 9.96 -9.45
CA THR A 81 1.88 9.42 -10.81
C THR A 81 0.44 9.49 -11.28
N GLY A 82 0.27 9.78 -12.58
CA GLY A 82 -1.04 9.92 -13.20
C GLY A 82 -1.95 8.71 -12.96
N GLY A 83 -3.11 8.98 -12.36
CA GLY A 83 -4.14 7.99 -12.14
C GLY A 83 -4.89 7.63 -13.42
N THR A 84 -5.49 6.45 -13.43
CA THR A 84 -6.39 6.01 -14.51
C THR A 84 -7.80 6.47 -14.19
N ILE A 85 -8.44 7.15 -15.16
CA ILE A 85 -9.83 7.56 -15.05
C ILE A 85 -10.69 6.47 -15.67
N LYS A 86 -11.56 5.85 -14.89
CA LYS A 86 -12.61 4.97 -15.39
C LYS A 86 -13.95 5.67 -15.21
N THR A 87 -14.76 5.74 -16.27
CA THR A 87 -16.14 6.21 -16.20
C THR A 87 -17.08 5.03 -16.30
N SER A 88 -17.93 4.84 -15.31
CA SER A 88 -19.19 4.11 -15.48
C SER A 88 -20.33 5.13 -15.56
N THR A 89 -21.49 4.73 -16.03
CA THR A 89 -22.58 5.63 -16.45
C THR A 89 -23.07 6.59 -15.35
N GLU A 90 -22.63 6.48 -14.10
CA GLU A 90 -23.04 7.31 -12.95
C GLU A 90 -21.90 7.59 -11.94
N GLU A 91 -20.71 7.01 -12.10
CA GLU A 91 -19.55 7.22 -11.23
C GLU A 91 -18.28 7.50 -12.02
N TYR A 92 -17.53 8.47 -11.54
CA TYR A 92 -16.18 8.78 -12.03
C TYR A 92 -15.17 8.23 -11.03
N LEU A 93 -14.27 7.37 -11.48
CA LEU A 93 -13.22 6.78 -10.64
C LEU A 93 -11.86 7.38 -11.00
N ILE A 94 -11.19 7.95 -10.02
CA ILE A 94 -9.78 8.32 -10.12
C ILE A 94 -9.00 7.31 -9.29
N ARG A 95 -8.02 6.65 -9.89
CA ARG A 95 -7.08 5.76 -9.20
C ARG A 95 -5.70 6.38 -9.22
N ALA A 96 -5.14 6.57 -8.06
CA ALA A 96 -3.83 7.18 -7.89
C ALA A 96 -2.88 6.21 -7.18
N ASN A 97 -1.69 6.03 -7.74
CA ASN A 97 -0.64 5.27 -7.09
C ASN A 97 -0.04 6.10 -5.95
N SER A 98 -0.15 5.61 -4.73
CA SER A 98 0.38 6.28 -3.56
C SER A 98 1.46 5.45 -2.89
N ARG A 99 2.63 6.07 -2.65
CA ARG A 99 3.72 5.42 -1.89
C ARG A 99 3.70 5.75 -0.40
N SER A 100 2.92 6.73 0.05
CA SER A 100 3.09 7.28 1.40
C SER A 100 1.83 7.90 2.03
N TYR A 101 0.69 7.94 1.34
CA TYR A 101 -0.48 8.64 1.84
C TYR A 101 -1.67 7.69 1.96
N TYR A 102 -2.43 7.87 3.01
CA TYR A 102 -3.65 7.13 3.28
C TYR A 102 -4.84 7.88 2.68
N ALA A 103 -5.89 7.17 2.33
CA ALA A 103 -7.14 7.72 1.83
C ALA A 103 -7.68 8.85 2.72
N ASP A 104 -7.49 8.74 4.03
CA ASP A 104 -7.91 9.75 5.01
C ASP A 104 -7.26 11.12 4.80
N GLU A 105 -5.98 11.17 4.45
CA GLU A 105 -5.28 12.43 4.19
C GLU A 105 -5.80 13.08 2.92
N LEU A 106 -5.95 12.28 1.85
CA LEU A 106 -6.44 12.75 0.57
C LEU A 106 -7.92 13.17 0.67
N SER A 107 -8.72 12.52 1.50
CA SER A 107 -10.12 12.87 1.72
C SER A 107 -10.32 14.32 2.21
N ASN A 108 -9.33 14.86 2.90
CA ASN A 108 -9.35 16.23 3.42
C ASN A 108 -8.81 17.27 2.44
N LEU A 109 -8.39 16.87 1.23
CA LEU A 109 -7.94 17.79 0.18
C LEU A 109 -9.03 18.84 -0.12
N ILE A 110 -8.64 20.10 -0.17
CA ILE A 110 -9.53 21.20 -0.59
C ILE A 110 -9.62 21.18 -2.11
N VAL A 111 -10.81 20.91 -2.63
CA VAL A 111 -11.09 20.91 -4.07
C VAL A 111 -11.46 22.32 -4.54
N LYS A 112 -12.25 23.04 -3.75
CA LYS A 112 -12.68 24.40 -4.09
C LYS A 112 -12.94 25.22 -2.85
N SER A 113 -12.65 26.52 -2.93
CA SER A 113 -13.11 27.51 -1.97
C SER A 113 -13.85 28.63 -2.72
N ASP A 114 -14.97 29.07 -2.19
CA ASP A 114 -15.75 30.19 -2.77
C ASP A 114 -15.46 31.51 -2.06
N ALA A 115 -15.91 32.59 -2.67
CA ALA A 115 -15.71 33.94 -2.15
C ALA A 115 -16.44 34.21 -0.83
N SER A 116 -17.36 33.33 -0.42
CA SER A 116 -18.04 33.38 0.89
C SER A 116 -17.26 32.69 1.98
N GLY A 117 -16.10 32.06 1.66
CA GLY A 117 -15.26 31.30 2.57
C GLY A 117 -15.72 29.85 2.77
N ARG A 118 -16.68 29.35 1.98
CA ARG A 118 -17.07 27.95 2.03
C ARG A 118 -15.99 27.10 1.36
N ILE A 119 -15.54 26.07 2.06
CA ILE A 119 -14.54 25.12 1.59
C ILE A 119 -15.23 23.81 1.25
N ILE A 120 -14.98 23.28 0.04
CA ILE A 120 -15.42 21.98 -0.41
C ILE A 120 -14.21 21.06 -0.41
N ARG A 121 -14.29 19.97 0.36
CA ARG A 121 -13.25 18.94 0.46
C ARG A 121 -13.60 17.75 -0.40
N LEU A 122 -12.60 16.94 -0.73
CA LEU A 122 -12.79 15.74 -1.53
C LEU A 122 -13.80 14.78 -0.90
N LYS A 123 -13.78 14.59 0.41
CA LYS A 123 -14.75 13.77 1.16
C LYS A 123 -16.20 14.25 1.08
N ASP A 124 -16.43 15.52 0.71
CA ASP A 124 -17.79 16.08 0.59
C ASP A 124 -18.44 15.68 -0.74
N ILE A 125 -17.64 15.25 -1.72
CA ILE A 125 -18.06 14.99 -3.10
C ILE A 125 -17.68 13.61 -3.61
N ALA A 126 -16.83 12.88 -2.89
CA ALA A 126 -16.32 11.57 -3.29
C ALA A 126 -16.11 10.65 -2.09
N GLU A 127 -16.21 9.35 -2.34
CA GLU A 127 -15.72 8.32 -1.45
C GLU A 127 -14.25 8.03 -1.78
N VAL A 128 -13.38 8.08 -0.77
CA VAL A 128 -11.92 7.88 -0.93
C VAL A 128 -11.52 6.65 -0.15
N GLN A 129 -10.96 5.65 -0.84
CA GLN A 129 -10.61 4.36 -0.24
C GLN A 129 -9.22 3.90 -0.66
N ASP A 130 -8.49 3.31 0.28
CA ASP A 130 -7.27 2.55 -0.03
C ASP A 130 -7.67 1.20 -0.63
N LYS A 131 -7.17 0.92 -1.83
CA LYS A 131 -7.38 -0.34 -2.55
C LYS A 131 -6.07 -0.91 -3.06
N PHE A 132 -6.15 -2.15 -3.51
CA PHE A 132 -5.08 -2.76 -4.29
C PHE A 132 -5.44 -2.74 -5.77
N SER A 133 -4.41 -2.56 -6.61
CA SER A 133 -4.54 -2.69 -8.06
C SER A 133 -5.20 -4.02 -8.43
N GLU A 134 -6.09 -3.99 -9.41
CA GLU A 134 -6.73 -5.20 -9.97
C GLU A 134 -5.74 -6.10 -10.72
N THR A 135 -4.47 -5.68 -10.86
CA THR A 135 -3.43 -6.47 -11.51
C THR A 135 -3.09 -7.69 -10.68
N PRO A 136 -3.12 -8.92 -11.23
CA PRO A 136 -2.91 -10.14 -10.47
C PRO A 136 -1.42 -10.37 -10.14
N ASN A 137 -0.85 -9.58 -9.25
CA ASN A 137 0.51 -9.75 -8.73
C ASN A 137 0.49 -10.39 -7.34
N ALA A 138 -0.36 -11.37 -7.12
CA ALA A 138 -0.42 -12.10 -5.87
C ALA A 138 0.49 -13.32 -5.90
N ASN A 139 1.28 -13.51 -4.86
CA ASN A 139 2.04 -14.74 -4.63
C ASN A 139 1.23 -15.70 -3.77
N TYR A 140 1.47 -16.98 -3.97
CA TYR A 140 0.85 -18.04 -3.18
C TYR A 140 1.93 -18.99 -2.66
N PHE A 141 1.80 -19.39 -1.41
CA PHE A 141 2.62 -20.40 -0.77
C PHE A 141 1.69 -21.49 -0.21
N ASN A 142 1.88 -22.73 -0.62
CA ASN A 142 1.00 -23.86 -0.25
C ASN A 142 -0.51 -23.60 -0.45
N GLY A 143 -0.87 -22.83 -1.50
CA GLY A 143 -2.25 -22.49 -1.81
C GLY A 143 -2.83 -21.28 -1.07
N ASN A 144 -2.10 -20.73 -0.11
CA ASN A 144 -2.47 -19.53 0.62
C ASN A 144 -1.81 -18.28 0.04
N LEU A 145 -2.48 -17.15 0.09
CA LEU A 145 -1.88 -15.85 -0.24
C LEU A 145 -0.60 -15.65 0.57
N SER A 146 0.45 -15.20 -0.10
CA SER A 146 1.74 -14.97 0.55
C SER A 146 2.39 -13.68 0.07
N ILE A 147 3.20 -13.11 0.95
CA ILE A 147 4.15 -12.05 0.60
C ILE A 147 5.56 -12.57 0.82
N ASN A 148 6.50 -12.10 -0.01
CA ASN A 148 7.90 -12.47 0.11
C ASN A 148 8.70 -11.30 0.67
N ILE A 149 9.56 -11.60 1.62
CA ILE A 149 10.54 -10.67 2.16
C ILE A 149 11.92 -11.14 1.74
N THR A 150 12.65 -10.25 1.08
CA THR A 150 14.03 -10.48 0.65
C THR A 150 14.94 -9.55 1.42
N ILE A 151 15.91 -10.13 2.12
CA ILE A 151 16.97 -9.43 2.83
C ILE A 151 18.22 -9.46 1.96
N THR A 152 18.86 -8.32 1.78
CA THR A 152 20.12 -8.20 1.06
C THR A 152 21.16 -7.60 2.00
N SER A 153 22.35 -8.23 2.06
CA SER A 153 23.51 -7.72 2.78
C SER A 153 24.60 -7.27 1.81
N THR A 154 25.41 -6.32 2.24
CA THR A 154 26.57 -5.85 1.49
C THR A 154 27.80 -6.75 1.62
N ASN A 155 27.85 -7.57 2.67
CA ASN A 155 28.97 -8.44 3.02
C ASN A 155 28.48 -9.85 3.33
N THR A 156 29.26 -10.88 2.92
CA THR A 156 28.89 -12.28 3.13
C THR A 156 28.94 -12.68 4.61
N GLU A 157 29.86 -12.13 5.40
CA GLU A 157 29.93 -12.40 6.85
C GLU A 157 28.74 -11.81 7.59
N ASP A 158 28.33 -10.58 7.24
CA ASP A 158 27.15 -9.93 7.79
C ASP A 158 25.88 -10.72 7.43
N LEU A 159 25.85 -11.31 6.22
CA LEU A 159 24.71 -12.11 5.80
C LEU A 159 24.53 -13.36 6.66
N ILE A 160 25.63 -14.08 7.00
CA ILE A 160 25.54 -15.29 7.81
C ILE A 160 25.03 -14.96 9.22
N THR A 161 25.58 -13.91 9.82
CA THR A 161 25.15 -13.43 11.14
C THR A 161 23.71 -12.97 11.11
N SER A 162 23.33 -12.20 10.08
CA SER A 162 21.96 -11.71 9.87
C SER A 162 20.99 -12.86 9.63
N ALA A 163 21.41 -13.93 8.91
CA ALA A 163 20.59 -15.11 8.68
C ALA A 163 20.27 -15.86 9.97
N VAL A 164 21.23 -15.98 10.88
CA VAL A 164 21.01 -16.62 12.19
C VAL A 164 19.99 -15.81 12.99
N LYS A 165 20.21 -14.49 13.11
CA LYS A 165 19.30 -13.59 13.83
C LYS A 165 17.91 -13.55 13.21
N ALA A 166 17.81 -13.54 11.87
CA ALA A 166 16.53 -13.58 11.17
C ALA A 166 15.78 -14.91 11.44
N LYS A 167 16.48 -16.04 11.47
CA LYS A 167 15.88 -17.34 11.83
C LYS A 167 15.38 -17.37 13.27
N GLU A 168 16.11 -16.80 14.20
CA GLU A 168 15.67 -16.67 15.60
C GLU A 168 14.39 -15.83 15.67
N TYR A 169 14.36 -14.68 15.01
CA TYR A 169 13.18 -13.85 14.90
C TYR A 169 11.97 -14.59 14.29
N ILE A 170 12.18 -15.34 13.19
CA ILE A 170 11.14 -16.15 12.54
C ILE A 170 10.58 -17.22 13.50
N ASN A 171 11.44 -17.91 14.22
CA ASN A 171 11.01 -18.90 15.20
C ASN A 171 10.17 -18.28 16.31
N ASP A 172 10.60 -17.13 16.84
CA ASP A 172 9.87 -16.41 17.88
C ASP A 172 8.51 -15.90 17.35
N PHE A 173 8.50 -15.40 16.11
CA PHE A 173 7.28 -14.96 15.46
C PHE A 173 6.27 -16.11 15.30
N ASN A 174 6.71 -17.25 14.75
CA ASN A 174 5.85 -18.40 14.52
C ASN A 174 5.33 -19.04 15.82
N GLN A 175 6.05 -18.89 16.94
CA GLN A 175 5.56 -19.30 18.26
C GLN A 175 4.49 -18.35 18.83
N LYS A 176 4.51 -17.09 18.42
CA LYS A 176 3.63 -16.04 18.94
C LYS A 176 2.32 -15.96 18.18
N TYR A 177 2.31 -16.32 16.90
CA TYR A 177 1.17 -16.15 16.00
C TYR A 177 0.75 -17.49 15.40
N ASP A 178 -0.45 -17.97 15.75
CA ASP A 178 -0.94 -19.28 15.29
C ASP A 178 -1.52 -19.27 13.87
N ASN A 179 -1.94 -18.10 13.36
CA ASN A 179 -2.68 -17.98 12.10
C ASN A 179 -1.80 -17.48 10.92
N VAL A 180 -0.59 -17.06 11.21
CA VAL A 180 0.37 -16.54 10.24
C VAL A 180 1.71 -17.21 10.47
N GLU A 181 2.31 -17.68 9.40
CA GLU A 181 3.57 -18.38 9.45
C GLU A 181 4.58 -17.71 8.50
N ILE A 182 5.81 -17.59 8.99
CA ILE A 182 6.97 -17.22 8.18
C ILE A 182 7.73 -18.51 7.82
N ASN A 183 7.88 -18.73 6.49
CA ASN A 183 8.48 -19.93 5.92
C ASN A 183 9.76 -19.62 5.13
#